data_e2d610f244bf37e5f439a716400ecbf8
#
_entry.id   e2d610f244bf37e5f439a716400ecbf8
#
_cell.length_a   1.000
_cell.length_b   1.000
_cell.length_c   1.000
_cell.angle_alpha   90.00
_cell.angle_beta   90.00
_cell.angle_gamma   90.00
#
_symmetry.space_group_name_H-M   'P 1'
#
loop_
_entity.id
_entity.type
_entity.pdbx_description
1 polymer ?
#
loop_
_entity_poly.entity_id
_entity_poly.type
_entity_poly.pdbx_seq_one_letter_code
_entity_poly.pdbx_strand_id
1 'polypeptide(L)'
;MSKQKIQLSDHFDYSRLLRFVLPCVGTMLFTSIYGIVDGLCVSNFVGKTAFAAVNLIMPVPMLVGSVGFMLGTGGSAIVGITLGEGDREKADRYFSLFVWTGLLAGIVLSAVGVLIVRPAAALLGAEGEMLDYAVRYGRLLMLSLPFFILQNMFQSFFVTAEKPHLGFAFTVAAGVTNMVLDVVLVGMLHGGVEGAAIATFISQAVGGVLPVFYFIDHGNTSRLHLCRTQFYGRVLWDACINGSSELMTNLSMSLVNILYNFQLLRLAGENGVAAYGVIMYAAFLFVAVFVGYAVGSAPIVSFHYGARNHAEVHNLYQKSLRLIAVVAVSMTAASMVIIPYVARIFVGYDAQLLALTSRAFRLYALSFLIMGFNVYASSFFTALGDGVTSALISFLRTLAFQVIAILLLPLLLGIDGIWLAVTAAELAALAVSAAMLLTKDKVFHYRKA
;
A
#
# COMPACT_ATOMS: atom_id res chain seq x y z
N MET A 1 -5.77 34.93 -8.09
CA MET A 1 -6.21 33.91 -9.05
C MET A 1 -6.78 32.74 -8.25
N SER A 2 -8.09 32.53 -8.28
CA SER A 2 -8.72 31.36 -7.65
C SER A 2 -8.14 30.11 -8.35
N LYS A 3 -7.46 29.24 -7.59
CA LYS A 3 -6.99 27.94 -8.13
C LYS A 3 -8.21 27.15 -8.58
N GLN A 4 -8.41 27.04 -9.88
CA GLN A 4 -9.49 26.26 -10.47
C GLN A 4 -9.43 24.85 -9.90
N LYS A 5 -10.52 24.39 -9.28
CA LYS A 5 -10.64 23.06 -8.67
C LYS A 5 -10.54 22.03 -9.78
N ILE A 6 -9.61 21.10 -9.69
CA ILE A 6 -9.47 20.00 -10.67
C ILE A 6 -10.59 19.00 -10.42
N GLN A 7 -11.35 18.67 -11.45
CA GLN A 7 -12.43 17.68 -11.44
C GLN A 7 -12.03 16.44 -12.22
N LEU A 8 -12.62 15.28 -11.91
CA LEU A 8 -12.35 14.03 -12.63
C LEU A 8 -12.76 14.13 -14.11
N SER A 9 -13.73 14.99 -14.43
CA SER A 9 -14.22 15.21 -15.81
C SER A 9 -13.33 16.12 -16.67
N ASP A 10 -12.30 16.73 -16.07
CA ASP A 10 -11.41 17.63 -16.81
C ASP A 10 -10.52 16.85 -17.79
N HIS A 11 -10.05 17.56 -18.82
CA HIS A 11 -8.92 17.07 -19.60
C HIS A 11 -7.62 17.18 -18.80
N PHE A 12 -6.86 16.09 -18.72
CA PHE A 12 -5.62 16.01 -17.94
C PHE A 12 -4.38 16.22 -18.83
N ASP A 13 -3.81 17.43 -18.77
CA ASP A 13 -2.43 17.65 -19.16
C ASP A 13 -1.46 17.16 -18.07
N TYR A 14 -0.15 17.17 -18.32
CA TYR A 14 0.85 16.73 -17.34
C TYR A 14 0.79 17.52 -16.02
N SER A 15 0.53 18.82 -16.09
CA SER A 15 0.49 19.68 -14.91
C SER A 15 -0.72 19.38 -14.02
N ARG A 16 -1.90 19.23 -14.63
CA ARG A 16 -3.13 18.86 -13.90
C ARG A 16 -3.03 17.46 -13.31
N LEU A 17 -2.53 16.50 -14.09
CA LEU A 17 -2.34 15.12 -13.64
C LEU A 17 -1.41 15.08 -12.43
N LEU A 18 -0.25 15.69 -12.50
CA LEU A 18 0.69 15.75 -11.38
C LEU A 18 0.10 16.46 -10.17
N ARG A 19 -0.55 17.61 -10.34
CA ARG A 19 -1.19 18.33 -9.21
C ARG A 19 -2.26 17.52 -8.52
N PHE A 20 -2.99 16.70 -9.26
CA PHE A 20 -4.03 15.84 -8.70
C PHE A 20 -3.44 14.62 -7.97
N VAL A 21 -2.39 14.00 -8.51
CA VAL A 21 -1.79 12.76 -8.00
C VAL A 21 -0.76 13.02 -6.89
N LEU A 22 -0.04 14.16 -6.91
CA LEU A 22 1.01 14.46 -5.91
C LEU A 22 0.56 14.33 -4.45
N PRO A 23 -0.66 14.73 -4.04
CA PRO A 23 -1.12 14.50 -2.67
C PRO A 23 -1.18 13.01 -2.32
N CYS A 24 -1.53 12.14 -3.27
CA CYS A 24 -1.57 10.69 -3.05
C CYS A 24 -0.15 10.12 -2.87
N VAL A 25 0.80 10.59 -3.68
CA VAL A 25 2.22 10.27 -3.49
C VAL A 25 2.70 10.73 -2.11
N GLY A 26 2.33 11.97 -1.72
CA GLY A 26 2.62 12.51 -0.38
C GLY A 26 2.03 11.65 0.73
N THR A 27 0.80 11.16 0.57
CA THR A 27 0.14 10.24 1.51
C THR A 27 0.96 8.98 1.71
N MET A 28 1.38 8.31 0.62
CA MET A 28 2.15 7.07 0.69
C MET A 28 3.55 7.28 1.28
N LEU A 29 4.23 8.36 0.89
CA LEU A 29 5.53 8.71 1.47
C LEU A 29 5.41 9.01 2.96
N PHE A 30 4.43 9.80 3.37
CA PHE A 30 4.22 10.13 4.78
C PHE A 30 3.88 8.90 5.61
N THR A 31 3.03 8.00 5.08
CA THR A 31 2.69 6.71 5.70
C THR A 31 3.95 5.85 5.93
N SER A 32 4.85 5.80 4.94
CA SER A 32 6.11 5.07 5.09
C SER A 32 7.01 5.69 6.17
N ILE A 33 7.09 7.01 6.24
CA ILE A 33 7.92 7.73 7.21
C ILE A 33 7.40 7.53 8.64
N TYR A 34 6.10 7.72 8.88
CA TYR A 34 5.59 7.57 10.25
C TYR A 34 5.67 6.13 10.73
N GLY A 35 5.53 5.13 9.86
CA GLY A 35 5.73 3.72 10.21
C GLY A 35 7.17 3.41 10.65
N ILE A 36 8.18 4.08 10.05
CA ILE A 36 9.58 4.00 10.50
C ILE A 36 9.74 4.63 11.88
N VAL A 37 9.12 5.78 12.12
CA VAL A 37 9.20 6.50 13.41
C VAL A 37 8.57 5.68 14.54
N ASP A 38 7.39 5.08 14.31
CA ASP A 38 6.71 4.18 15.26
C ASP A 38 7.63 3.02 15.67
N GLY A 39 8.22 2.33 14.70
CA GLY A 39 9.19 1.25 14.95
C GLY A 39 10.41 1.71 15.76
N LEU A 40 10.93 2.91 15.49
CA LEU A 40 12.05 3.48 16.24
C LEU A 40 11.65 3.82 17.69
N CYS A 41 10.44 4.31 17.92
CA CYS A 41 9.94 4.58 19.28
C CYS A 41 9.85 3.30 20.11
N VAL A 42 9.26 2.24 19.56
CA VAL A 42 9.18 0.95 20.26
C VAL A 42 10.57 0.38 20.54
N SER A 43 11.47 0.40 19.54
CA SER A 43 12.83 -0.14 19.69
C SER A 43 13.64 0.57 20.79
N ASN A 44 13.57 1.91 20.86
CA ASN A 44 14.40 2.68 21.76
C ASN A 44 13.84 2.81 23.18
N PHE A 45 12.51 2.84 23.34
CA PHE A 45 11.88 3.09 24.64
C PHE A 45 11.36 1.83 25.34
N VAL A 46 11.01 0.77 24.60
CA VAL A 46 10.44 -0.44 25.20
C VAL A 46 11.47 -1.57 25.32
N GLY A 47 12.38 -1.66 24.36
CA GLY A 47 13.47 -2.60 24.39
C GLY A 47 13.38 -3.72 23.33
N LYS A 48 14.43 -4.53 23.28
CA LYS A 48 14.67 -5.51 22.21
C LYS A 48 13.60 -6.59 22.09
N THR A 49 13.19 -7.20 23.23
CA THR A 49 12.21 -8.29 23.25
C THR A 49 10.84 -7.79 22.81
N ALA A 50 10.44 -6.61 23.28
CA ALA A 50 9.19 -5.98 22.90
C ALA A 50 9.17 -5.60 21.40
N PHE A 51 10.25 -5.03 20.89
CA PHE A 51 10.38 -4.71 19.46
C PHE A 51 10.30 -5.96 18.58
N ALA A 52 10.96 -7.05 19.00
CA ALA A 52 10.86 -8.34 18.32
C ALA A 52 9.42 -8.89 18.30
N ALA A 53 8.71 -8.79 19.45
CA ALA A 53 7.32 -9.22 19.58
C ALA A 53 6.37 -8.43 18.68
N VAL A 54 6.55 -7.10 18.60
CA VAL A 54 5.77 -6.21 17.73
C VAL A 54 6.00 -6.59 16.26
N ASN A 55 7.25 -6.73 15.82
CA ASN A 55 7.54 -7.10 14.43
C ASN A 55 7.01 -8.49 14.06
N LEU A 56 7.01 -9.43 15.00
CA LEU A 56 6.49 -10.77 14.77
C LEU A 56 4.97 -10.78 14.55
N ILE A 57 4.21 -10.00 15.33
CA ILE A 57 2.75 -10.03 15.27
C ILE A 57 2.17 -9.06 14.21
N MET A 58 2.90 -8.02 13.81
CA MET A 58 2.45 -6.99 12.85
C MET A 58 1.87 -7.54 11.53
N PRO A 59 2.42 -8.60 10.92
CA PRO A 59 1.84 -9.18 9.70
C PRO A 59 0.39 -9.63 9.85
N VAL A 60 -0.03 -10.04 11.05
CA VAL A 60 -1.38 -10.58 11.29
C VAL A 60 -2.46 -9.50 11.15
N PRO A 61 -2.44 -8.36 11.89
CA PRO A 61 -3.41 -7.28 11.70
C PRO A 61 -3.30 -6.64 10.30
N MET A 62 -2.10 -6.55 9.71
CA MET A 62 -1.94 -6.05 8.35
C MET A 62 -2.64 -6.94 7.31
N LEU A 63 -2.48 -8.26 7.42
CA LEU A 63 -3.14 -9.20 6.53
C LEU A 63 -4.66 -9.14 6.66
N VAL A 64 -5.18 -9.18 7.89
CA VAL A 64 -6.63 -9.09 8.15
C VAL A 64 -7.19 -7.73 7.71
N GLY A 65 -6.46 -6.66 7.98
CA GLY A 65 -6.83 -5.29 7.62
C GLY A 65 -6.73 -4.98 6.11
N SER A 66 -6.06 -5.84 5.33
CA SER A 66 -5.94 -5.66 3.87
C SER A 66 -7.29 -5.69 3.13
N VAL A 67 -8.35 -6.18 3.79
CA VAL A 67 -9.74 -6.01 3.36
C VAL A 67 -10.10 -4.54 3.12
N GLY A 68 -9.52 -3.60 3.90
CA GLY A 68 -9.69 -2.17 3.71
C GLY A 68 -9.11 -1.68 2.38
N PHE A 69 -7.92 -2.15 2.01
CA PHE A 69 -7.33 -1.85 0.69
C PHE A 69 -8.16 -2.47 -0.43
N MET A 70 -8.59 -3.72 -0.29
CA MET A 70 -9.41 -4.41 -1.27
C MET A 70 -10.73 -3.65 -1.54
N LEU A 71 -11.48 -3.31 -0.50
CA LEU A 71 -12.73 -2.57 -0.63
C LEU A 71 -12.51 -1.11 -1.05
N GLY A 72 -11.38 -0.51 -0.64
CA GLY A 72 -11.00 0.85 -1.02
C GLY A 72 -10.71 0.96 -2.51
N THR A 73 -9.78 0.18 -3.04
CA THR A 73 -9.37 0.24 -4.46
C THR A 73 -10.46 -0.31 -5.38
N GLY A 74 -11.01 -1.49 -5.08
CA GLY A 74 -12.06 -2.10 -5.88
C GLY A 74 -13.36 -1.29 -5.86
N GLY A 75 -13.76 -0.82 -4.68
CA GLY A 75 -14.97 0.01 -4.52
C GLY A 75 -14.83 1.38 -5.16
N SER A 76 -13.67 2.05 -5.00
CA SER A 76 -13.42 3.36 -5.60
C SER A 76 -13.45 3.32 -7.13
N ALA A 77 -12.99 2.23 -7.75
CA ALA A 77 -13.08 2.04 -9.19
C ALA A 77 -14.54 1.93 -9.66
N ILE A 78 -15.36 1.11 -8.97
CA ILE A 78 -16.79 0.97 -9.30
C ILE A 78 -17.53 2.31 -9.12
N VAL A 79 -17.27 3.02 -8.02
CA VAL A 79 -17.86 4.34 -7.76
C VAL A 79 -17.39 5.35 -8.82
N GLY A 80 -16.12 5.32 -9.20
CA GLY A 80 -15.56 6.17 -10.26
C GLY A 80 -16.22 5.94 -11.62
N ILE A 81 -16.43 4.68 -12.01
CA ILE A 81 -17.14 4.29 -13.23
C ILE A 81 -18.59 4.81 -13.17
N THR A 82 -19.30 4.58 -12.07
CA THR A 82 -20.68 5.02 -11.88
C THR A 82 -20.82 6.55 -11.94
N LEU A 83 -19.86 7.29 -11.38
CA LEU A 83 -19.80 8.75 -11.50
C LEU A 83 -19.57 9.19 -12.96
N GLY A 84 -18.75 8.44 -13.71
CA GLY A 84 -18.54 8.67 -15.14
C GLY A 84 -19.77 8.41 -15.99
N GLU A 85 -20.59 7.43 -15.63
CA GLU A 85 -21.91 7.16 -16.23
C GLU A 85 -22.93 8.29 -15.97
N GLY A 86 -22.63 9.23 -15.07
CA GLY A 86 -23.47 10.37 -14.72
C GLY A 86 -24.49 10.08 -13.59
N ASP A 87 -24.50 8.88 -13.02
CA ASP A 87 -25.44 8.50 -11.94
C ASP A 87 -24.82 8.75 -10.56
N ARG A 88 -24.86 10.00 -10.12
CA ARG A 88 -24.31 10.42 -8.84
C ARG A 88 -25.01 9.78 -7.63
N GLU A 89 -26.35 9.64 -7.69
CA GLU A 89 -27.12 9.06 -6.59
C GLU A 89 -26.74 7.60 -6.36
N LYS A 90 -26.59 6.84 -7.43
CA LYS A 90 -26.14 5.45 -7.39
C LYS A 90 -24.69 5.34 -6.90
N ALA A 91 -23.81 6.27 -7.28
CA ALA A 91 -22.43 6.34 -6.81
C ALA A 91 -22.38 6.59 -5.29
N ASP A 92 -23.21 7.50 -4.74
CA ASP A 92 -23.31 7.76 -3.31
C ASP A 92 -23.84 6.52 -2.54
N ARG A 93 -24.81 5.80 -3.11
CA ARG A 93 -25.32 4.55 -2.53
C ARG A 93 -24.24 3.44 -2.51
N TYR A 94 -23.46 3.29 -3.58
CA TYR A 94 -22.38 2.31 -3.64
C TYR A 94 -21.23 2.68 -2.70
N PHE A 95 -20.84 3.95 -2.67
CA PHE A 95 -19.87 4.46 -1.70
C PHE A 95 -20.29 4.14 -0.26
N SER A 96 -21.55 4.44 0.08
CA SER A 96 -22.11 4.16 1.40
C SER A 96 -22.14 2.66 1.71
N LEU A 97 -22.49 1.82 0.73
CA LEU A 97 -22.45 0.36 0.87
C LEU A 97 -21.04 -0.11 1.26
N PHE A 98 -20.01 0.36 0.55
CA PHE A 98 -18.64 -0.04 0.84
C PHE A 98 -18.18 0.41 2.23
N VAL A 99 -18.47 1.66 2.62
CA VAL A 99 -18.11 2.19 3.94
C VAL A 99 -18.76 1.38 5.06
N TRP A 100 -20.06 1.12 4.99
CA TRP A 100 -20.76 0.34 6.00
C TRP A 100 -20.33 -1.12 6.02
N THR A 101 -20.09 -1.72 4.85
CA THR A 101 -19.57 -3.09 4.76
C THR A 101 -18.17 -3.18 5.33
N GLY A 102 -17.30 -2.21 5.04
CA GLY A 102 -15.95 -2.15 5.60
C GLY A 102 -15.94 -2.01 7.13
N LEU A 103 -16.82 -1.18 7.66
CA LEU A 103 -17.00 -1.03 9.12
C LEU A 103 -17.49 -2.35 9.76
N LEU A 104 -18.52 -2.97 9.19
CA LEU A 104 -19.06 -4.22 9.70
C LEU A 104 -18.04 -5.36 9.61
N ALA A 105 -17.35 -5.50 8.47
CA ALA A 105 -16.27 -6.45 8.29
C ALA A 105 -15.16 -6.21 9.31
N GLY A 106 -14.79 -4.96 9.55
CA GLY A 106 -13.80 -4.58 10.56
C GLY A 106 -14.21 -5.01 11.97
N ILE A 107 -15.47 -4.82 12.36
CA ILE A 107 -15.98 -5.24 13.67
C ILE A 107 -15.95 -6.77 13.80
N VAL A 108 -16.41 -7.50 12.79
CA VAL A 108 -16.40 -8.97 12.79
C VAL A 108 -14.97 -9.52 12.84
N LEU A 109 -14.10 -9.00 11.99
CA LEU A 109 -12.69 -9.40 11.93
C LEU A 109 -11.93 -9.01 13.20
N SER A 110 -12.27 -7.89 13.84
CA SER A 110 -11.76 -7.50 15.15
C SER A 110 -12.12 -8.53 16.23
N ALA A 111 -13.39 -8.90 16.33
CA ALA A 111 -13.86 -9.88 17.30
C ALA A 111 -13.15 -11.24 17.13
N VAL A 112 -13.07 -11.74 15.89
CA VAL A 112 -12.34 -12.98 15.57
C VAL A 112 -10.84 -12.81 15.83
N GLY A 113 -10.27 -11.67 15.41
CA GLY A 113 -8.85 -11.37 15.52
C GLY A 113 -8.35 -11.37 16.98
N VAL A 114 -9.10 -10.77 17.90
CA VAL A 114 -8.76 -10.76 19.34
C VAL A 114 -8.65 -12.19 19.90
N LEU A 115 -9.47 -13.13 19.42
CA LEU A 115 -9.45 -14.53 19.85
C LEU A 115 -8.25 -15.28 19.27
N ILE A 116 -7.89 -15.01 18.00
CA ILE A 116 -6.85 -15.77 17.29
C ILE A 116 -5.44 -15.19 17.48
N VAL A 117 -5.26 -13.98 18.04
CA VAL A 117 -3.93 -13.36 18.24
C VAL A 117 -2.99 -14.27 19.02
N ARG A 118 -3.43 -14.89 20.13
CA ARG A 118 -2.57 -15.73 20.95
C ARG A 118 -2.10 -16.98 20.23
N PRO A 119 -2.98 -17.81 19.63
CA PRO A 119 -2.52 -18.95 18.84
C PRO A 119 -1.70 -18.54 17.61
N ALA A 120 -2.00 -17.40 16.97
CA ALA A 120 -1.21 -16.91 15.85
C ALA A 120 0.21 -16.51 16.28
N ALA A 121 0.37 -15.79 17.40
CA ALA A 121 1.68 -15.43 17.94
C ALA A 121 2.51 -16.66 18.30
N ALA A 122 1.88 -17.65 18.93
CA ALA A 122 2.55 -18.93 19.27
C ALA A 122 2.96 -19.70 18.01
N LEU A 123 2.10 -19.76 16.97
CA LEU A 123 2.41 -20.38 15.70
C LEU A 123 3.58 -19.71 14.98
N LEU A 124 3.70 -18.38 15.12
CA LEU A 124 4.82 -17.60 14.58
C LEU A 124 6.12 -17.77 15.38
N GLY A 125 6.10 -18.53 16.49
CA GLY A 125 7.29 -18.86 17.28
C GLY A 125 7.51 -17.91 18.48
N ALA A 126 6.49 -17.16 18.93
CA ALA A 126 6.59 -16.39 20.16
C ALA A 126 6.46 -17.29 21.38
N GLU A 127 7.40 -17.16 22.34
CA GLU A 127 7.40 -17.90 23.61
C GLU A 127 7.67 -16.95 24.79
N GLY A 128 7.27 -17.37 25.98
CA GLY A 128 7.54 -16.64 27.23
C GLY A 128 7.08 -15.18 27.19
N GLU A 129 7.96 -14.26 27.62
CA GLU A 129 7.69 -12.83 27.68
C GLU A 129 7.38 -12.21 26.30
N MET A 130 8.04 -12.72 25.24
CA MET A 130 7.78 -12.28 23.88
C MET A 130 6.35 -12.60 23.43
N LEU A 131 5.79 -13.74 23.82
CA LEU A 131 4.41 -14.11 23.55
C LEU A 131 3.43 -13.14 24.25
N ASP A 132 3.71 -12.80 25.51
CA ASP A 132 2.86 -11.86 26.27
C ASP A 132 2.85 -10.46 25.64
N TYR A 133 4.01 -9.94 25.23
CA TYR A 133 4.08 -8.67 24.50
C TYR A 133 3.33 -8.74 23.15
N ALA A 134 3.54 -9.79 22.37
CA ALA A 134 2.88 -9.98 21.08
C ALA A 134 1.35 -10.04 21.23
N VAL A 135 0.84 -10.73 22.29
CA VAL A 135 -0.60 -10.85 22.55
C VAL A 135 -1.20 -9.54 23.00
N ARG A 136 -0.56 -8.80 23.91
CA ARG A 136 -1.07 -7.50 24.40
C ARG A 136 -1.13 -6.49 23.27
N TYR A 137 -0.04 -6.32 22.52
CA TYR A 137 0.05 -5.44 21.37
C TYR A 137 -0.96 -5.85 20.29
N GLY A 138 -0.94 -7.11 19.89
CA GLY A 138 -1.79 -7.63 18.82
C GLY A 138 -3.29 -7.51 19.13
N ARG A 139 -3.73 -7.74 20.36
CA ARG A 139 -5.14 -7.56 20.75
C ARG A 139 -5.62 -6.12 20.59
N LEU A 140 -4.82 -5.14 20.98
CA LEU A 140 -5.15 -3.73 20.82
C LEU A 140 -5.23 -3.34 19.35
N LEU A 141 -4.30 -3.85 18.51
CA LEU A 141 -4.37 -3.65 17.06
C LEU A 141 -5.56 -4.36 16.40
N MET A 142 -5.95 -5.54 16.90
CA MET A 142 -7.18 -6.17 16.41
C MET A 142 -8.43 -5.36 16.77
N LEU A 143 -8.47 -4.74 17.95
CA LEU A 143 -9.57 -3.84 18.32
C LEU A 143 -9.63 -2.58 17.45
N SER A 144 -8.51 -2.14 16.89
CA SER A 144 -8.47 -0.98 15.99
C SER A 144 -8.80 -1.31 14.53
N LEU A 145 -8.97 -2.58 14.16
CA LEU A 145 -9.22 -3.01 12.77
C LEU A 145 -10.38 -2.27 12.07
N PRO A 146 -11.52 -1.98 12.69
CA PRO A 146 -12.58 -1.23 12.01
C PRO A 146 -12.08 0.14 11.52
N PHE A 147 -11.29 0.82 12.33
CA PHE A 147 -10.72 2.13 11.99
C PHE A 147 -9.61 2.02 10.96
N PHE A 148 -8.77 1.00 11.06
CA PHE A 148 -7.71 0.72 10.07
C PHE A 148 -8.28 0.43 8.69
N ILE A 149 -9.33 -0.38 8.61
CA ILE A 149 -10.04 -0.69 7.36
C ILE A 149 -10.64 0.59 6.78
N LEU A 150 -11.36 1.39 7.57
CA LEU A 150 -11.93 2.65 7.10
C LEU A 150 -10.86 3.63 6.64
N GLN A 151 -9.76 3.78 7.38
CA GLN A 151 -8.65 4.67 7.02
C GLN A 151 -8.07 4.32 5.64
N ASN A 152 -7.83 3.03 5.37
CA ASN A 152 -7.31 2.58 4.08
C ASN A 152 -8.33 2.75 2.94
N MET A 153 -9.59 2.50 3.20
CA MET A 153 -10.67 2.75 2.23
C MET A 153 -10.75 4.23 1.85
N PHE A 154 -10.73 5.12 2.85
CA PHE A 154 -10.84 6.56 2.60
C PHE A 154 -9.65 7.13 1.83
N GLN A 155 -8.46 6.53 1.88
CA GLN A 155 -7.34 6.93 1.02
C GLN A 155 -7.73 6.90 -0.47
N SER A 156 -8.42 5.86 -0.92
CA SER A 156 -8.91 5.74 -2.30
C SER A 156 -10.15 6.62 -2.55
N PHE A 157 -11.11 6.63 -1.62
CA PHE A 157 -12.35 7.38 -1.81
C PHE A 157 -12.19 8.89 -1.79
N PHE A 158 -11.21 9.45 -1.07
CA PHE A 158 -10.91 10.88 -1.17
C PHE A 158 -10.45 11.30 -2.57
N VAL A 159 -9.75 10.43 -3.27
CA VAL A 159 -9.32 10.67 -4.65
C VAL A 159 -10.54 10.66 -5.59
N THR A 160 -11.40 9.64 -5.45
CA THR A 160 -12.66 9.53 -6.21
C THR A 160 -13.63 10.69 -5.90
N ALA A 161 -13.60 11.20 -4.68
CA ALA A 161 -14.37 12.37 -4.25
C ALA A 161 -13.78 13.72 -4.70
N GLU A 162 -12.74 13.74 -5.53
CA GLU A 162 -12.02 14.93 -6.01
C GLU A 162 -11.37 15.75 -4.86
N LYS A 163 -10.98 15.06 -3.78
CA LYS A 163 -10.39 15.66 -2.57
C LYS A 163 -9.06 15.02 -2.13
N PRO A 164 -8.11 14.73 -3.05
CA PRO A 164 -6.87 14.06 -2.66
C PRO A 164 -6.06 14.84 -1.61
N HIS A 165 -6.12 16.18 -1.62
CA HIS A 165 -5.47 17.01 -0.59
C HIS A 165 -6.07 16.81 0.81
N LEU A 166 -7.39 16.56 0.93
CA LEU A 166 -8.01 16.24 2.21
C LEU A 166 -7.61 14.85 2.68
N GLY A 167 -7.56 13.87 1.78
CA GLY A 167 -7.04 12.53 2.09
C GLY A 167 -5.62 12.60 2.66
N PHE A 168 -4.76 13.39 2.03
CA PHE A 168 -3.41 13.66 2.55
C PHE A 168 -3.44 14.33 3.93
N ALA A 169 -4.27 15.36 4.13
CA ALA A 169 -4.37 16.05 5.41
C ALA A 169 -4.84 15.13 6.55
N PHE A 170 -5.84 14.27 6.31
CA PHE A 170 -6.29 13.28 7.31
C PHE A 170 -5.21 12.23 7.60
N THR A 171 -4.46 11.79 6.61
CA THR A 171 -3.32 10.87 6.83
C THR A 171 -2.23 11.53 7.66
N VAL A 172 -1.91 12.80 7.38
CA VAL A 172 -0.95 13.57 8.18
C VAL A 172 -1.45 13.76 9.61
N ALA A 173 -2.72 14.11 9.80
CA ALA A 173 -3.32 14.24 11.13
C ALA A 173 -3.22 12.93 11.92
N ALA A 174 -3.57 11.79 11.30
CA ALA A 174 -3.45 10.47 11.92
C ALA A 174 -1.99 10.14 12.28
N GLY A 175 -1.06 10.30 11.35
CA GLY A 175 0.35 9.99 11.57
C GLY A 175 1.02 10.91 12.60
N VAL A 176 0.70 12.22 12.61
CA VAL A 176 1.18 13.14 13.65
C VAL A 176 0.61 12.74 15.02
N THR A 177 -0.67 12.39 15.09
CA THR A 177 -1.30 11.87 16.31
C THR A 177 -0.56 10.65 16.82
N ASN A 178 -0.25 9.68 15.95
CA ASN A 178 0.53 8.51 16.32
C ASN A 178 1.90 8.89 16.89
N MET A 179 2.71 9.67 16.15
CA MET A 179 4.05 10.07 16.59
C MET A 179 4.04 10.83 17.92
N VAL A 180 3.09 11.74 18.12
CA VAL A 180 2.96 12.49 19.39
C VAL A 180 2.58 11.56 20.53
N LEU A 181 1.61 10.67 20.30
CA LEU A 181 1.18 9.72 21.34
C LEU A 181 2.25 8.68 21.65
N ASP A 182 3.06 8.24 20.68
CA ASP A 182 4.20 7.36 20.92
C ASP A 182 5.22 8.04 21.85
N VAL A 183 5.58 9.28 21.59
CA VAL A 183 6.48 10.03 22.49
C VAL A 183 5.89 10.18 23.87
N VAL A 184 4.60 10.49 23.99
CA VAL A 184 3.93 10.69 25.30
C VAL A 184 3.73 9.36 26.01
N LEU A 185 3.07 8.38 25.37
CA LEU A 185 2.65 7.14 26.04
C LEU A 185 3.82 6.18 26.25
N VAL A 186 4.72 6.09 25.26
CA VAL A 186 5.87 5.17 25.33
C VAL A 186 7.09 5.85 25.95
N GLY A 187 7.42 7.07 25.49
CA GLY A 187 8.61 7.79 25.93
C GLY A 187 8.48 8.42 27.33
N MET A 188 7.37 9.16 27.60
CA MET A 188 7.21 9.90 28.85
C MET A 188 6.50 9.09 29.93
N LEU A 189 5.43 8.37 29.60
CA LEU A 189 4.62 7.60 30.56
C LEU A 189 5.11 6.15 30.74
N HIS A 190 6.11 5.72 29.98
CA HIS A 190 6.68 4.37 30.02
C HIS A 190 5.63 3.26 29.86
N GLY A 191 4.59 3.50 29.03
CA GLY A 191 3.47 2.59 28.79
C GLY A 191 3.81 1.31 28.00
N GLY A 192 5.09 1.10 27.68
CA GLY A 192 5.56 -0.11 27.01
C GLY A 192 4.91 -0.35 25.65
N VAL A 193 4.74 -1.63 25.30
CA VAL A 193 4.08 -2.04 24.03
C VAL A 193 2.59 -1.65 23.99
N GLU A 194 1.94 -1.57 25.16
CA GLU A 194 0.54 -1.16 25.25
C GLU A 194 0.39 0.31 24.90
N GLY A 195 1.33 1.17 25.35
CA GLY A 195 1.38 2.57 24.98
C GLY A 195 1.47 2.78 23.46
N ALA A 196 2.36 2.04 22.80
CA ALA A 196 2.50 2.07 21.32
C ALA A 196 1.22 1.58 20.62
N ALA A 197 0.62 0.48 21.10
CA ALA A 197 -0.62 -0.03 20.55
C ALA A 197 -1.80 0.95 20.69
N ILE A 198 -1.90 1.65 21.82
CA ILE A 198 -2.91 2.68 22.07
C ILE A 198 -2.68 3.90 21.17
N ALA A 199 -1.42 4.33 20.98
CA ALA A 199 -1.09 5.39 20.05
C ALA A 199 -1.54 5.07 18.64
N THR A 200 -1.26 3.85 18.16
CA THR A 200 -1.70 3.36 16.87
C THR A 200 -3.23 3.25 16.78
N PHE A 201 -3.89 2.75 17.82
CA PHE A 201 -5.36 2.68 17.88
C PHE A 201 -6.00 4.06 17.71
N ILE A 202 -5.56 5.06 18.49
CA ILE A 202 -6.12 6.42 18.45
C ILE A 202 -5.84 7.06 17.08
N SER A 203 -4.64 6.88 16.55
CA SER A 203 -4.25 7.39 15.24
C SER A 203 -5.13 6.81 14.11
N GLN A 204 -5.38 5.51 14.13
CA GLN A 204 -6.27 4.85 13.17
C GLN A 204 -7.73 5.31 13.36
N ALA A 205 -8.18 5.54 14.60
CA ALA A 205 -9.50 6.12 14.86
C ALA A 205 -9.63 7.54 14.27
N VAL A 206 -8.60 8.38 14.41
CA VAL A 206 -8.55 9.70 13.77
C VAL A 206 -8.65 9.57 12.25
N GLY A 207 -7.83 8.69 11.64
CA GLY A 207 -7.81 8.48 10.20
C GLY A 207 -9.06 7.81 9.62
N GLY A 208 -9.77 7.01 10.41
CA GLY A 208 -10.98 6.29 9.97
C GLY A 208 -12.29 7.00 10.30
N VAL A 209 -12.41 7.63 11.47
CA VAL A 209 -13.67 8.22 11.94
C VAL A 209 -13.88 9.64 11.43
N LEU A 210 -12.84 10.50 11.41
CA LEU A 210 -13.00 11.87 10.94
C LEU A 210 -13.48 11.96 9.49
N PRO A 211 -12.99 11.13 8.54
CA PRO A 211 -13.56 11.08 7.19
C PRO A 211 -15.05 10.71 7.15
N VAL A 212 -15.53 9.83 8.04
CA VAL A 212 -16.96 9.49 8.10
C VAL A 212 -17.78 10.75 8.39
N PHE A 213 -17.40 11.55 9.39
CA PHE A 213 -18.10 12.81 9.68
C PHE A 213 -18.05 13.79 8.52
N TYR A 214 -16.90 13.87 7.83
CA TYR A 214 -16.76 14.71 6.64
C TYR A 214 -17.74 14.32 5.53
N PHE A 215 -17.92 13.02 5.26
CA PHE A 215 -18.80 12.55 4.19
C PHE A 215 -20.29 12.48 4.59
N ILE A 216 -20.62 12.51 5.89
CA ILE A 216 -22.01 12.65 6.40
C ILE A 216 -22.49 14.10 6.24
N ASP A 217 -21.60 15.07 6.38
CA ASP A 217 -21.95 16.49 6.24
C ASP A 217 -22.30 16.83 4.78
N HIS A 218 -23.58 17.02 4.50
CA HIS A 218 -24.09 17.42 3.19
C HIS A 218 -23.72 18.86 2.79
N GLY A 219 -23.23 19.67 3.74
CA GLY A 219 -22.70 21.02 3.46
C GLY A 219 -21.31 21.00 2.86
N ASN A 220 -20.61 19.88 2.84
CA ASN A 220 -19.29 19.76 2.25
C ASN A 220 -19.32 19.87 0.71
N THR A 221 -18.20 20.25 0.12
CA THR A 221 -18.06 20.41 -1.33
C THR A 221 -17.52 19.16 -2.04
N SER A 222 -17.69 18.00 -1.44
CA SER A 222 -17.29 16.71 -2.01
C SER A 222 -18.27 16.27 -3.11
N ARG A 223 -17.76 15.43 -3.99
CA ARG A 223 -18.60 14.80 -5.02
C ARG A 223 -19.36 13.58 -4.49
N LEU A 224 -18.88 12.99 -3.40
CA LEU A 224 -19.48 11.83 -2.72
C LEU A 224 -20.02 12.23 -1.36
N HIS A 225 -21.14 11.64 -0.98
CA HIS A 225 -21.77 11.79 0.34
C HIS A 225 -22.25 10.45 0.86
N LEU A 226 -22.19 10.27 2.18
CA LEU A 226 -22.80 9.12 2.84
C LEU A 226 -24.31 9.29 2.90
N CYS A 227 -25.03 8.29 2.40
CA CYS A 227 -26.47 8.27 2.35
C CYS A 227 -27.01 6.90 2.80
N ARG A 228 -28.34 6.79 2.88
CA ARG A 228 -28.99 5.49 3.07
C ARG A 228 -28.77 4.62 1.83
N THR A 229 -28.32 3.38 2.05
CA THR A 229 -28.03 2.41 1.00
C THR A 229 -28.76 1.11 1.25
N GLN A 230 -28.94 0.32 0.19
CA GLN A 230 -29.41 -1.05 0.26
C GLN A 230 -28.24 -2.01 0.10
N PHE A 231 -28.45 -3.27 0.40
CA PHE A 231 -27.43 -4.30 0.20
C PHE A 231 -27.39 -4.75 -1.27
N TYR A 232 -26.35 -4.34 -1.99
CA TYR A 232 -26.10 -4.74 -3.38
C TYR A 232 -25.02 -5.83 -3.41
N GLY A 233 -25.40 -7.08 -3.12
CA GLY A 233 -24.44 -8.20 -2.98
C GLY A 233 -23.55 -8.40 -4.21
N ARG A 234 -24.09 -8.25 -5.43
CA ARG A 234 -23.30 -8.38 -6.66
C ARG A 234 -22.25 -7.27 -6.79
N VAL A 235 -22.62 -6.03 -6.49
CA VAL A 235 -21.69 -4.88 -6.55
C VAL A 235 -20.56 -5.05 -5.52
N LEU A 236 -20.89 -5.55 -4.34
CA LEU A 236 -19.91 -5.85 -3.31
C LEU A 236 -18.96 -6.96 -3.76
N TRP A 237 -19.49 -8.02 -4.37
CA TRP A 237 -18.68 -9.11 -4.91
C TRP A 237 -17.75 -8.64 -6.03
N ASP A 238 -18.28 -7.82 -6.96
CA ASP A 238 -17.51 -7.24 -8.05
C ASP A 238 -16.38 -6.33 -7.49
N ALA A 239 -16.64 -5.57 -6.42
CA ALA A 239 -15.63 -4.76 -5.75
C ALA A 239 -14.54 -5.62 -5.08
N CYS A 240 -14.93 -6.72 -4.43
CA CYS A 240 -13.97 -7.66 -3.83
C CYS A 240 -13.06 -8.30 -4.90
N ILE A 241 -13.63 -8.74 -6.02
CA ILE A 241 -12.83 -9.28 -7.14
C ILE A 241 -11.92 -8.19 -7.69
N ASN A 242 -12.44 -6.98 -7.92
CA ASN A 242 -11.69 -5.88 -8.51
C ASN A 242 -10.54 -5.38 -7.61
N GLY A 243 -10.73 -5.41 -6.30
CA GLY A 243 -9.69 -5.05 -5.33
C GLY A 243 -8.85 -6.23 -4.82
N SER A 244 -9.08 -7.45 -5.29
CA SER A 244 -8.36 -8.65 -4.82
C SER A 244 -6.86 -8.61 -5.10
N SER A 245 -6.41 -7.81 -6.05
CA SER A 245 -4.99 -7.54 -6.32
C SER A 245 -4.25 -6.99 -5.10
N GLU A 246 -4.89 -6.14 -4.30
CA GLU A 246 -4.31 -5.60 -3.07
C GLU A 246 -4.18 -6.66 -1.98
N LEU A 247 -5.22 -7.49 -1.81
CA LEU A 247 -5.17 -8.62 -0.88
C LEU A 247 -4.05 -9.61 -1.26
N MET A 248 -3.94 -9.95 -2.55
CA MET A 248 -2.88 -10.83 -3.07
C MET A 248 -1.50 -10.23 -2.85
N THR A 249 -1.34 -8.93 -3.08
CA THR A 249 -0.06 -8.24 -2.86
C THR A 249 0.37 -8.31 -1.39
N ASN A 250 -0.52 -7.99 -0.44
CA ASN A 250 -0.19 -8.00 0.99
C ASN A 250 0.12 -9.40 1.51
N LEU A 251 -0.67 -10.41 1.10
CA LEU A 251 -0.42 -11.82 1.45
C LEU A 251 0.93 -12.28 0.89
N SER A 252 1.20 -11.98 -0.36
CA SER A 252 2.43 -12.35 -1.05
C SER A 252 3.66 -11.72 -0.40
N MET A 253 3.59 -10.45 -0.05
CA MET A 253 4.69 -9.74 0.61
C MET A 253 5.11 -10.43 1.92
N SER A 254 4.15 -10.87 2.73
CA SER A 254 4.44 -11.58 3.99
C SER A 254 5.14 -12.91 3.74
N LEU A 255 4.65 -13.72 2.81
CA LEU A 255 5.24 -15.02 2.46
C LEU A 255 6.63 -14.88 1.85
N VAL A 256 6.78 -13.95 0.91
CA VAL A 256 8.05 -13.68 0.23
C VAL A 256 9.10 -13.14 1.21
N ASN A 257 8.72 -12.29 2.15
CA ASN A 257 9.62 -11.77 3.16
C ASN A 257 10.19 -12.89 4.06
N ILE A 258 9.36 -13.84 4.47
CA ILE A 258 9.79 -15.03 5.20
C ILE A 258 10.81 -15.83 4.37
N LEU A 259 10.51 -16.07 3.10
CA LEU A 259 11.38 -16.83 2.21
C LEU A 259 12.73 -16.11 1.97
N TYR A 260 12.71 -14.78 1.82
CA TYR A 260 13.93 -13.97 1.72
C TYR A 260 14.81 -14.12 2.95
N ASN A 261 14.23 -13.95 4.13
CA ASN A 261 14.98 -14.08 5.39
C ASN A 261 15.59 -15.48 5.55
N PHE A 262 14.83 -16.53 5.21
CA PHE A 262 15.32 -17.90 5.26
C PHE A 262 16.52 -18.13 4.32
N GLN A 263 16.42 -17.70 3.07
CA GLN A 263 17.50 -17.84 2.08
C GLN A 263 18.71 -16.97 2.43
N LEU A 264 18.51 -15.77 2.91
CA LEU A 264 19.60 -14.88 3.30
C LEU A 264 20.35 -15.40 4.53
N LEU A 265 19.61 -15.93 5.51
CA LEU A 265 20.24 -16.55 6.68
C LEU A 265 21.13 -17.74 6.27
N ARG A 266 20.68 -18.53 5.29
CA ARG A 266 21.43 -19.67 4.76
C ARG A 266 22.68 -19.25 3.95
N LEU A 267 22.59 -18.18 3.16
CA LEU A 267 23.63 -17.78 2.20
C LEU A 267 24.65 -16.80 2.80
N ALA A 268 24.24 -15.94 3.70
CA ALA A 268 25.06 -14.84 4.23
C ALA A 268 24.92 -14.65 5.76
N GLY A 269 24.23 -15.56 6.44
CA GLY A 269 24.03 -15.47 7.88
C GLY A 269 23.27 -14.21 8.30
N GLU A 270 23.52 -13.75 9.52
CA GLU A 270 22.89 -12.56 10.11
C GLU A 270 23.17 -11.28 9.30
N ASN A 271 24.35 -11.17 8.69
CA ASN A 271 24.70 -10.00 7.87
C ASN A 271 23.80 -9.88 6.63
N GLY A 272 23.40 -11.00 6.02
CA GLY A 272 22.45 -10.99 4.90
C GLY A 272 21.08 -10.46 5.30
N VAL A 273 20.57 -10.92 6.44
CA VAL A 273 19.26 -10.48 6.98
C VAL A 273 19.32 -8.99 7.38
N ALA A 274 20.40 -8.55 8.01
CA ALA A 274 20.61 -7.16 8.38
C ALA A 274 20.66 -6.23 7.14
N ALA A 275 21.41 -6.63 6.10
CA ALA A 275 21.48 -5.89 4.83
C ALA A 275 20.10 -5.77 4.18
N TYR A 276 19.30 -6.85 4.17
CA TYR A 276 17.95 -6.85 3.64
C TYR A 276 17.02 -5.91 4.40
N GLY A 277 17.12 -5.87 5.72
CA GLY A 277 16.35 -4.92 6.54
C GLY A 277 16.59 -3.46 6.13
N VAL A 278 17.87 -3.07 5.96
CA VAL A 278 18.22 -1.72 5.49
C VAL A 278 17.66 -1.43 4.10
N ILE A 279 17.77 -2.40 3.18
CA ILE A 279 17.22 -2.27 1.82
C ILE A 279 15.72 -2.07 1.86
N MET A 280 14.99 -2.82 2.69
CA MET A 280 13.53 -2.73 2.79
C MET A 280 13.08 -1.36 3.27
N TYR A 281 13.71 -0.78 4.30
CA TYR A 281 13.37 0.58 4.75
C TYR A 281 13.51 1.63 3.64
N ALA A 282 14.60 1.55 2.87
CA ALA A 282 14.80 2.45 1.76
C ALA A 282 13.83 2.16 0.60
N ALA A 283 13.61 0.88 0.26
CA ALA A 283 12.73 0.47 -0.82
C ALA A 283 11.27 0.91 -0.60
N PHE A 284 10.77 0.90 0.64
CA PHE A 284 9.43 1.39 0.95
C PHE A 284 9.19 2.84 0.49
N LEU A 285 10.19 3.72 0.64
CA LEU A 285 10.09 5.10 0.19
C LEU A 285 10.01 5.21 -1.35
N PHE A 286 10.81 4.40 -2.07
CA PHE A 286 10.79 4.40 -3.53
C PHE A 286 9.49 3.79 -4.08
N VAL A 287 9.04 2.68 -3.50
CA VAL A 287 7.79 2.01 -3.89
C VAL A 287 6.57 2.90 -3.61
N ALA A 288 6.57 3.67 -2.51
CA ALA A 288 5.50 4.59 -2.16
C ALA A 288 5.18 5.60 -3.26
N VAL A 289 6.18 6.03 -4.04
CA VAL A 289 5.98 6.95 -5.18
C VAL A 289 5.15 6.28 -6.28
N PHE A 290 5.47 5.04 -6.65
CA PHE A 290 4.74 4.31 -7.69
C PHE A 290 3.32 3.96 -7.25
N VAL A 291 3.16 3.49 -6.01
CA VAL A 291 1.84 3.17 -5.44
C VAL A 291 0.99 4.43 -5.31
N GLY A 292 1.56 5.53 -4.82
CA GLY A 292 0.85 6.81 -4.71
C GLY A 292 0.39 7.35 -6.06
N TYR A 293 1.23 7.20 -7.10
CA TYR A 293 0.84 7.53 -8.47
C TYR A 293 -0.32 6.65 -8.97
N ALA A 294 -0.24 5.35 -8.75
CA ALA A 294 -1.25 4.38 -9.16
C ALA A 294 -2.61 4.66 -8.49
N VAL A 295 -2.62 4.83 -7.17
CA VAL A 295 -3.83 5.17 -6.39
C VAL A 295 -4.42 6.52 -6.84
N GLY A 296 -3.57 7.51 -7.09
CA GLY A 296 -4.01 8.84 -7.49
C GLY A 296 -4.59 8.91 -8.91
N SER A 297 -4.06 8.10 -9.84
CA SER A 297 -4.50 8.10 -11.25
C SER A 297 -5.71 7.18 -11.50
N ALA A 298 -5.92 6.14 -10.71
CA ALA A 298 -6.98 5.16 -10.92
C ALA A 298 -8.40 5.76 -10.99
N PRO A 299 -8.85 6.66 -10.09
CA PRO A 299 -10.18 7.24 -10.18
C PRO A 299 -10.41 8.12 -11.42
N ILE A 300 -9.35 8.76 -11.96
CA ILE A 300 -9.45 9.53 -13.18
C ILE A 300 -9.73 8.59 -14.37
N VAL A 301 -9.00 7.48 -14.43
CA VAL A 301 -9.20 6.43 -15.45
C VAL A 301 -10.60 5.82 -15.34
N SER A 302 -11.02 5.44 -14.12
CA SER A 302 -12.34 4.84 -13.86
C SER A 302 -13.48 5.78 -14.31
N PHE A 303 -13.37 7.07 -13.99
CA PHE A 303 -14.35 8.08 -14.38
C PHE A 303 -14.48 8.19 -15.90
N HIS A 304 -13.36 8.39 -16.60
CA HIS A 304 -13.40 8.55 -18.07
C HIS A 304 -13.81 7.26 -18.79
N TYR A 305 -13.47 6.10 -18.23
CA TYR A 305 -13.94 4.82 -18.74
C TYR A 305 -15.48 4.70 -18.59
N GLY A 306 -16.03 5.02 -17.41
CA GLY A 306 -17.49 5.06 -17.19
C GLY A 306 -18.20 6.08 -18.09
N ALA A 307 -17.58 7.23 -18.34
CA ALA A 307 -18.07 8.25 -19.26
C ALA A 307 -17.93 7.88 -20.75
N ARG A 308 -17.36 6.70 -21.07
CA ARG A 308 -17.02 6.25 -22.43
C ARG A 308 -16.11 7.23 -23.19
N ASN A 309 -15.32 8.00 -22.49
CA ASN A 309 -14.35 8.93 -23.07
C ASN A 309 -13.01 8.22 -23.32
N HIS A 310 -13.01 7.34 -24.32
CA HIS A 310 -11.83 6.54 -24.66
C HIS A 310 -10.62 7.40 -25.07
N ALA A 311 -10.85 8.58 -25.64
CA ALA A 311 -9.79 9.52 -26.01
C ALA A 311 -9.00 10.00 -24.76
N GLU A 312 -9.71 10.30 -23.66
CA GLU A 312 -9.05 10.72 -22.43
C GLU A 312 -8.41 9.52 -21.68
N VAL A 313 -9.03 8.33 -21.72
CA VAL A 313 -8.40 7.11 -21.20
C VAL A 313 -7.08 6.82 -21.94
N HIS A 314 -7.06 6.96 -23.27
CA HIS A 314 -5.85 6.85 -24.08
C HIS A 314 -4.78 7.89 -23.71
N ASN A 315 -5.19 9.15 -23.58
CA ASN A 315 -4.33 10.26 -23.14
C ASN A 315 -3.68 9.97 -21.77
N LEU A 316 -4.47 9.52 -20.79
CA LEU A 316 -4.01 9.15 -19.45
C LEU A 316 -3.05 7.96 -19.49
N TYR A 317 -3.38 6.93 -20.25
CA TYR A 317 -2.53 5.76 -20.42
C TYR A 317 -1.14 6.13 -20.96
N GLN A 318 -1.08 6.90 -22.05
CA GLN A 318 0.20 7.31 -22.63
C GLN A 318 1.01 8.23 -21.69
N LYS A 319 0.36 9.22 -21.07
CA LYS A 319 1.02 10.14 -20.15
C LYS A 319 1.54 9.42 -18.92
N SER A 320 0.76 8.48 -18.37
CA SER A 320 1.17 7.67 -17.22
C SER A 320 2.40 6.82 -17.53
N LEU A 321 2.43 6.13 -18.67
CA LEU A 321 3.60 5.32 -19.05
C LEU A 321 4.86 6.18 -19.20
N ARG A 322 4.75 7.38 -19.80
CA ARG A 322 5.88 8.31 -19.94
C ARG A 322 6.34 8.84 -18.58
N LEU A 323 5.41 9.24 -17.70
CA LEU A 323 5.74 9.72 -16.35
C LEU A 323 6.41 8.63 -15.52
N ILE A 324 5.87 7.40 -15.57
CA ILE A 324 6.46 6.25 -14.88
C ILE A 324 7.86 5.96 -15.39
N ALA A 325 8.10 6.03 -16.69
CA ALA A 325 9.44 5.85 -17.25
C ALA A 325 10.43 6.91 -16.72
N VAL A 326 10.05 8.17 -16.70
CA VAL A 326 10.88 9.26 -16.17
C VAL A 326 11.13 9.06 -14.68
N VAL A 327 10.08 8.75 -13.91
CA VAL A 327 10.20 8.50 -12.47
C VAL A 327 11.06 7.28 -12.18
N ALA A 328 10.88 6.17 -12.91
CA ALA A 328 11.66 4.95 -12.75
C ALA A 328 13.16 5.19 -12.96
N VAL A 329 13.53 5.88 -14.04
CA VAL A 329 14.93 6.25 -14.31
C VAL A 329 15.47 7.18 -13.23
N SER A 330 14.70 8.22 -12.86
CA SER A 330 15.09 9.19 -11.84
C SER A 330 15.27 8.53 -10.46
N MET A 331 14.34 7.64 -10.07
CA MET A 331 14.40 6.91 -8.81
C MET A 331 15.59 5.94 -8.76
N THR A 332 15.85 5.23 -9.86
CA THR A 332 17.01 4.34 -9.94
C THR A 332 18.31 5.13 -9.87
N ALA A 333 18.43 6.23 -10.59
CA ALA A 333 19.58 7.09 -10.53
C ALA A 333 19.78 7.70 -9.14
N ALA A 334 18.71 8.22 -8.53
CA ALA A 334 18.73 8.75 -7.17
C ALA A 334 19.15 7.67 -6.15
N SER A 335 18.60 6.46 -6.27
CA SER A 335 18.98 5.36 -5.38
C SER A 335 20.47 5.04 -5.49
N MET A 336 21.04 5.00 -6.70
CA MET A 336 22.50 4.74 -6.89
C MET A 336 23.38 5.78 -6.21
N VAL A 337 22.93 7.05 -6.15
CA VAL A 337 23.64 8.12 -5.45
C VAL A 337 23.44 8.04 -3.93
N ILE A 338 22.23 7.72 -3.47
CA ILE A 338 21.86 7.74 -2.04
C ILE A 338 22.35 6.48 -1.30
N ILE A 339 22.47 5.34 -1.99
CA ILE A 339 22.85 4.04 -1.41
C ILE A 339 24.06 4.12 -0.43
N PRO A 340 25.22 4.71 -0.80
CA PRO A 340 26.36 4.73 0.10
C PRO A 340 26.09 5.49 1.41
N TYR A 341 25.28 6.53 1.35
CA TYR A 341 24.91 7.35 2.52
C TYR A 341 23.93 6.61 3.42
N VAL A 342 22.87 6.03 2.85
CA VAL A 342 21.89 5.24 3.59
C VAL A 342 22.57 4.04 4.26
N ALA A 343 23.34 3.27 3.52
CA ALA A 343 24.06 2.12 4.08
C ALA A 343 25.00 2.54 5.22
N ARG A 344 25.72 3.68 5.07
CA ARG A 344 26.61 4.19 6.13
C ARG A 344 25.87 4.61 7.40
N ILE A 345 24.69 5.19 7.28
CA ILE A 345 23.87 5.58 8.43
C ILE A 345 23.44 4.35 9.25
N PHE A 346 23.02 3.28 8.58
CA PHE A 346 22.47 2.09 9.26
C PHE A 346 23.54 1.10 9.71
N VAL A 347 24.59 0.88 8.90
CA VAL A 347 25.57 -0.20 9.09
C VAL A 347 27.02 0.26 8.96
N GLY A 348 27.29 1.57 9.10
CA GLY A 348 28.63 2.16 8.98
C GLY A 348 29.64 1.71 10.05
N TYR A 349 29.16 1.05 11.10
CA TYR A 349 30.00 0.48 12.17
C TYR A 349 30.69 -0.82 11.78
N ASP A 350 30.27 -1.49 10.72
CA ASP A 350 30.86 -2.73 10.20
C ASP A 350 31.18 -2.59 8.70
N ALA A 351 32.45 -2.63 8.36
CA ALA A 351 32.92 -2.44 6.98
C ALA A 351 32.48 -3.56 6.03
N GLN A 352 32.40 -4.81 6.51
CA GLN A 352 31.96 -5.94 5.69
C GLN A 352 30.46 -5.86 5.41
N LEU A 353 29.65 -5.57 6.44
CA LEU A 353 28.21 -5.40 6.31
C LEU A 353 27.87 -4.18 5.44
N LEU A 354 28.64 -3.08 5.55
CA LEU A 354 28.49 -1.89 4.71
C LEU A 354 28.73 -2.21 3.23
N ALA A 355 29.81 -2.96 2.92
CA ALA A 355 30.12 -3.37 1.56
C ALA A 355 29.03 -4.30 0.99
N LEU A 356 28.58 -5.28 1.78
CA LEU A 356 27.50 -6.20 1.40
C LEU A 356 26.20 -5.42 1.13
N THR A 357 25.77 -4.55 2.07
CA THR A 357 24.55 -3.76 1.96
C THR A 357 24.59 -2.84 0.74
N SER A 358 25.71 -2.17 0.49
CA SER A 358 25.85 -1.28 -0.66
C SER A 358 25.78 -2.03 -1.99
N ARG A 359 26.40 -3.22 -2.08
CA ARG A 359 26.32 -4.08 -3.28
C ARG A 359 24.90 -4.60 -3.48
N ALA A 360 24.32 -5.15 -2.43
CA ALA A 360 22.97 -5.70 -2.41
C ALA A 360 21.93 -4.68 -2.86
N PHE A 361 21.99 -3.47 -2.29
CA PHE A 361 21.05 -2.41 -2.64
C PHE A 361 21.21 -1.94 -4.09
N ARG A 362 22.42 -1.85 -4.64
CA ARG A 362 22.62 -1.53 -6.07
C ARG A 362 21.94 -2.53 -6.98
N LEU A 363 22.06 -3.83 -6.69
CA LEU A 363 21.39 -4.89 -7.46
C LEU A 363 19.88 -4.83 -7.31
N TYR A 364 19.38 -4.63 -6.09
CA TYR A 364 17.96 -4.49 -5.82
C TYR A 364 17.36 -3.25 -6.51
N ALA A 365 18.07 -2.13 -6.52
CA ALA A 365 17.60 -0.86 -7.09
C ALA A 365 17.31 -0.93 -8.59
N LEU A 366 17.88 -1.89 -9.31
CA LEU A 366 17.55 -2.12 -10.73
C LEU A 366 16.07 -2.48 -10.91
N SER A 367 15.41 -3.06 -9.90
CA SER A 367 13.98 -3.36 -9.93
C SER A 367 13.12 -2.10 -10.06
N PHE A 368 13.56 -0.94 -9.58
CA PHE A 368 12.80 0.31 -9.68
C PHE A 368 12.60 0.79 -11.12
N LEU A 369 13.47 0.38 -12.07
CA LEU A 369 13.29 0.66 -13.50
C LEU A 369 12.02 0.04 -14.07
N ILE A 370 11.55 -1.05 -13.46
CA ILE A 370 10.50 -1.91 -14.03
C ILE A 370 9.24 -1.90 -13.16
N MET A 371 9.43 -1.91 -11.84
CA MET A 371 8.36 -2.08 -10.86
C MET A 371 7.19 -1.11 -11.07
N GLY A 372 7.47 0.16 -11.38
CA GLY A 372 6.45 1.18 -11.60
C GLY A 372 5.47 0.83 -12.72
N PHE A 373 5.93 0.21 -13.79
CA PHE A 373 5.07 -0.21 -14.92
C PHE A 373 4.12 -1.32 -14.51
N ASN A 374 4.59 -2.29 -13.73
CA ASN A 374 3.76 -3.41 -13.26
C ASN A 374 2.72 -2.95 -12.22
N VAL A 375 3.12 -2.07 -11.28
CA VAL A 375 2.21 -1.46 -10.31
C VAL A 375 1.11 -0.70 -11.03
N TYR A 376 1.48 0.13 -12.00
CA TYR A 376 0.51 0.89 -12.79
C TYR A 376 -0.39 -0.01 -13.63
N ALA A 377 0.14 -1.04 -14.30
CA ALA A 377 -0.65 -1.95 -15.11
C ALA A 377 -1.74 -2.66 -14.27
N SER A 378 -1.40 -3.16 -13.09
CA SER A 378 -2.37 -3.76 -12.17
C SER A 378 -3.43 -2.74 -11.75
N SER A 379 -3.05 -1.55 -11.31
CA SER A 379 -3.97 -0.49 -10.90
C SER A 379 -4.84 0.01 -12.07
N PHE A 380 -4.30 0.07 -13.27
CA PHE A 380 -5.03 0.47 -14.48
C PHE A 380 -6.14 -0.52 -14.82
N PHE A 381 -5.89 -1.83 -14.72
CA PHE A 381 -6.93 -2.84 -14.92
C PHE A 381 -7.98 -2.80 -13.79
N THR A 382 -7.58 -2.56 -12.54
CA THR A 382 -8.54 -2.30 -11.46
C THR A 382 -9.42 -1.09 -11.78
N ALA A 383 -8.84 -0.02 -12.28
CA ALA A 383 -9.58 1.19 -12.67
C ALA A 383 -10.57 0.96 -13.82
N LEU A 384 -10.25 0.06 -14.74
CA LEU A 384 -11.15 -0.36 -15.84
C LEU A 384 -12.21 -1.38 -15.39
N GLY A 385 -12.18 -1.88 -14.14
CA GLY A 385 -13.07 -2.90 -13.62
C GLY A 385 -12.67 -4.34 -13.97
N ASP A 386 -11.48 -4.58 -14.53
CA ASP A 386 -10.94 -5.92 -14.80
C ASP A 386 -10.07 -6.41 -13.63
N GLY A 387 -10.72 -6.67 -12.50
CA GLY A 387 -10.05 -7.14 -11.28
C GLY A 387 -9.34 -8.48 -11.44
N VAL A 388 -9.82 -9.35 -12.30
CA VAL A 388 -9.19 -10.65 -12.55
C VAL A 388 -7.81 -10.47 -13.19
N THR A 389 -7.70 -9.62 -14.21
CA THR A 389 -6.42 -9.32 -14.85
C THR A 389 -5.48 -8.61 -13.86
N SER A 390 -6.00 -7.67 -13.07
CA SER A 390 -5.23 -6.98 -12.03
C SER A 390 -4.69 -7.96 -10.98
N ALA A 391 -5.53 -8.84 -10.45
CA ALA A 391 -5.14 -9.85 -9.47
C ALA A 391 -4.11 -10.83 -10.03
N LEU A 392 -4.26 -11.25 -11.30
CA LEU A 392 -3.29 -12.12 -11.97
C LEU A 392 -1.91 -11.48 -12.08
N ILE A 393 -1.85 -10.20 -12.53
CA ILE A 393 -0.59 -9.45 -12.61
C ILE A 393 0.04 -9.34 -11.22
N SER A 394 -0.73 -8.96 -10.20
CA SER A 394 -0.25 -8.83 -8.83
C SER A 394 0.26 -10.15 -8.27
N PHE A 395 -0.49 -11.24 -8.41
CA PHE A 395 -0.11 -12.57 -7.93
C PHE A 395 1.19 -13.07 -8.58
N LEU A 396 1.27 -12.99 -9.91
CA LEU A 396 2.45 -13.43 -10.64
C LEU A 396 3.67 -12.61 -10.24
N ARG A 397 3.52 -11.28 -10.14
CA ARG A 397 4.59 -10.35 -9.79
C ARG A 397 5.09 -10.54 -8.37
N THR A 398 4.18 -10.58 -7.40
CA THR A 398 4.54 -10.47 -5.98
C THR A 398 4.75 -11.83 -5.32
N LEU A 399 4.22 -12.92 -5.88
CA LEU A 399 4.39 -14.26 -5.32
C LEU A 399 5.11 -15.20 -6.29
N ALA A 400 4.47 -15.56 -7.41
CA ALA A 400 4.96 -16.67 -8.21
C ALA A 400 6.37 -16.43 -8.76
N PHE A 401 6.60 -15.33 -9.44
CA PHE A 401 7.92 -15.02 -10.02
C PHE A 401 8.96 -14.70 -8.96
N GLN A 402 8.57 -14.07 -7.83
CA GLN A 402 9.51 -13.83 -6.74
C GLN A 402 9.94 -15.12 -6.06
N VAL A 403 9.02 -16.03 -5.74
CA VAL A 403 9.35 -17.34 -5.15
C VAL A 403 10.29 -18.12 -6.07
N ILE A 404 9.98 -18.19 -7.37
CA ILE A 404 10.82 -18.85 -8.36
C ILE A 404 12.21 -18.21 -8.41
N ALA A 405 12.30 -16.88 -8.48
CA ALA A 405 13.56 -16.17 -8.56
C ALA A 405 14.42 -16.33 -7.29
N ILE A 406 13.81 -16.23 -6.10
CA ILE A 406 14.49 -16.40 -4.81
C ILE A 406 15.06 -17.81 -4.65
N LEU A 407 14.40 -18.84 -5.20
CA LEU A 407 14.87 -20.23 -5.10
C LEU A 407 15.89 -20.59 -6.16
N LEU A 408 15.74 -20.11 -7.40
CA LEU A 408 16.58 -20.50 -8.54
C LEU A 408 17.80 -19.64 -8.75
N LEU A 409 17.69 -18.30 -8.65
CA LEU A 409 18.82 -17.43 -8.97
C LEU A 409 20.02 -17.59 -8.02
N PRO A 410 19.84 -17.85 -6.71
CA PRO A 410 20.98 -18.11 -5.84
C PRO A 410 21.77 -19.37 -6.20
N LEU A 411 21.13 -20.35 -6.86
CA LEU A 411 21.83 -21.57 -7.34
C LEU A 411 22.80 -21.25 -8.48
N LEU A 412 22.53 -20.19 -9.26
CA LEU A 412 23.34 -19.79 -10.41
C LEU A 412 24.33 -18.67 -10.09
N LEU A 413 23.95 -17.70 -9.26
CA LEU A 413 24.67 -16.46 -9.01
C LEU A 413 25.08 -16.27 -7.53
N GLY A 414 24.87 -17.29 -6.69
CA GLY A 414 25.14 -17.18 -5.25
C GLY A 414 24.32 -16.05 -4.59
N ILE A 415 24.96 -15.31 -3.69
CA ILE A 415 24.30 -14.24 -2.95
C ILE A 415 23.79 -13.10 -3.83
N ASP A 416 24.42 -12.81 -4.96
CA ASP A 416 23.94 -11.78 -5.90
C ASP A 416 22.61 -12.18 -6.55
N GLY A 417 22.38 -13.47 -6.72
CA GLY A 417 21.13 -14.00 -7.25
C GLY A 417 19.92 -13.66 -6.38
N ILE A 418 20.08 -13.62 -5.05
CA ILE A 418 18.97 -13.27 -4.16
C ILE A 418 18.64 -11.77 -4.26
N TRP A 419 19.66 -10.91 -4.41
CA TRP A 419 19.46 -9.47 -4.58
C TRP A 419 18.85 -9.11 -5.93
N LEU A 420 19.14 -9.89 -6.98
CA LEU A 420 18.58 -9.74 -8.31
C LEU A 420 17.18 -10.40 -8.45
N ALA A 421 16.75 -11.19 -7.46
CA ALA A 421 15.49 -11.95 -7.56
C ALA A 421 14.28 -11.03 -7.80
N VAL A 422 14.20 -9.88 -7.13
CA VAL A 422 13.12 -8.91 -7.36
C VAL A 422 13.18 -8.35 -8.78
N THR A 423 14.37 -7.99 -9.27
CA THR A 423 14.55 -7.47 -10.64
C THR A 423 14.11 -8.50 -11.68
N ALA A 424 14.49 -9.76 -11.51
CA ALA A 424 14.10 -10.84 -12.41
C ALA A 424 12.59 -11.12 -12.37
N ALA A 425 11.99 -11.10 -11.18
CA ALA A 425 10.55 -11.25 -11.01
C ALA A 425 9.77 -10.10 -11.67
N GLU A 426 10.25 -8.88 -11.50
CA GLU A 426 9.62 -7.69 -12.13
C GLU A 426 9.76 -7.71 -13.65
N LEU A 427 10.89 -8.22 -14.20
CA LEU A 427 11.06 -8.41 -15.65
C LEU A 427 10.07 -9.44 -16.21
N ALA A 428 9.93 -10.59 -15.53
CA ALA A 428 8.95 -11.59 -15.92
C ALA A 428 7.51 -11.05 -15.86
N ALA A 429 7.20 -10.30 -14.79
CA ALA A 429 5.92 -9.65 -14.63
C ALA A 429 5.67 -8.57 -15.69
N LEU A 430 6.70 -7.83 -16.12
CA LEU A 430 6.58 -6.84 -17.18
C LEU A 430 6.15 -7.49 -18.51
N ALA A 431 6.69 -8.66 -18.84
CA ALA A 431 6.27 -9.40 -20.02
C ALA A 431 4.77 -9.76 -19.96
N VAL A 432 4.30 -10.23 -18.78
CA VAL A 432 2.87 -10.53 -18.59
C VAL A 432 2.03 -9.25 -18.64
N SER A 433 2.44 -8.19 -17.94
CA SER A 433 1.73 -6.90 -17.95
C SER A 433 1.62 -6.32 -19.35
N ALA A 434 2.71 -6.38 -20.14
CA ALA A 434 2.72 -5.93 -21.52
C ALA A 434 1.78 -6.78 -22.40
N ALA A 435 1.82 -8.11 -22.25
CA ALA A 435 0.92 -9.00 -22.98
C ALA A 435 -0.56 -8.72 -22.66
N MET A 436 -0.89 -8.51 -21.37
CA MET A 436 -2.26 -8.15 -20.95
C MET A 436 -2.67 -6.77 -21.50
N LEU A 437 -1.78 -5.76 -21.44
CA LEU A 437 -2.04 -4.45 -22.03
C LEU A 437 -2.18 -4.48 -23.55
N LEU A 438 -1.57 -5.44 -24.26
CA LEU A 438 -1.73 -5.58 -25.69
C LEU A 438 -3.02 -6.32 -26.07
N THR A 439 -3.37 -7.37 -25.33
CA THR A 439 -4.51 -8.24 -25.64
C THR A 439 -5.84 -7.64 -25.22
N LYS A 440 -5.88 -7.00 -24.06
CA LYS A 440 -7.11 -6.41 -23.47
C LYS A 440 -7.51 -5.08 -24.11
N ASP A 441 -6.64 -4.46 -24.90
CA ASP A 441 -6.98 -3.27 -25.69
C ASP A 441 -8.18 -3.49 -26.62
N LYS A 442 -8.33 -4.71 -27.13
CA LYS A 442 -9.49 -5.09 -27.98
C LYS A 442 -10.83 -5.01 -27.24
N VAL A 443 -10.81 -5.08 -25.91
CA VAL A 443 -12.01 -5.04 -25.05
C VAL A 443 -12.26 -3.63 -24.54
N PHE A 444 -11.21 -2.95 -24.08
CA PHE A 444 -11.30 -1.69 -23.35
C PHE A 444 -11.00 -0.44 -24.20
N HIS A 445 -10.46 -0.61 -25.41
CA HIS A 445 -10.20 0.45 -26.41
C HIS A 445 -9.41 1.66 -25.88
N TYR A 446 -8.31 1.42 -25.16
CA TYR A 446 -7.50 2.49 -24.55
C TYR A 446 -6.21 2.82 -25.33
N ARG A 447 -5.85 2.09 -26.39
CA ARG A 447 -4.63 2.35 -27.19
C ARG A 447 -4.87 3.10 -28.48
N LYS A 448 -6.08 3.03 -29.02
CA LYS A 448 -6.48 3.78 -30.23
C LYS A 448 -7.66 4.66 -29.85
N ALA A 449 -7.49 5.98 -30.01
CA ALA A 449 -8.57 6.94 -29.96
C ALA A 449 -9.37 6.93 -31.25
#